data_0dca73d9bb4e4880f5da152223985bc7
#
_entry.id   0dca73d9bb4e4880f5da152223985bc7
#
_cell.length_a   1.000
_cell.length_b   1.000
_cell.length_c   1.000
_cell.angle_alpha   90.00
_cell.angle_beta   90.00
_cell.angle_gamma   90.00
#
_symmetry.space_group_name_H-M   'P 1'
#
loop_
_entity.id
_entity.type
_entity.pdbx_description
1 polymer ?
#
loop_
_entity_poly.entity_id
_entity_poly.type
_entity_poly.pdbx_seq_one_letter_code
_entity_poly.pdbx_strand_id
1 'polypeptide(L)'
;MSPDVAASIKARLLAGARAAGEEFERTLTRFAAERLLYRLGASPARQRCLLKGASLLTVWLTDPYRATRDVDVLAFGPADDAAVRALLDEICGVSCPEDGLRFDLSGMRVEVIRAEEGYSGKRTRFLAYLGSARIQVQVDFGFGDAIGANPEEIEYPTMLKSLPPPRLRA
;
A
#
# COMPACT_ATOMS: atom_id res chain seq x y z
N MET A 1 12.39 -12.72 12.49
CA MET A 1 10.92 -12.68 12.74
C MET A 1 10.49 -14.04 13.25
N SER A 2 9.77 -14.03 14.38
CA SER A 2 9.19 -15.27 14.91
C SER A 2 8.07 -15.75 13.98
N PRO A 3 7.99 -17.04 13.63
CA PRO A 3 6.88 -17.60 12.87
C PRO A 3 5.52 -17.32 13.49
N ASP A 4 5.49 -17.12 14.79
CA ASP A 4 4.26 -16.90 15.55
C ASP A 4 3.58 -15.55 15.23
N VAL A 5 4.33 -14.51 14.85
CA VAL A 5 3.77 -13.20 14.50
C VAL A 5 2.90 -13.33 13.25
N ALA A 6 3.43 -13.90 12.19
CA ALA A 6 2.67 -14.07 10.93
C ALA A 6 1.45 -14.97 11.15
N ALA A 7 1.60 -16.05 11.91
CA ALA A 7 0.47 -16.94 12.23
C ALA A 7 -0.61 -16.24 13.04
N SER A 8 -0.23 -15.45 14.04
CA SER A 8 -1.16 -14.68 14.87
C SER A 8 -1.92 -13.63 14.05
N ILE A 9 -1.21 -12.87 13.22
CA ILE A 9 -1.80 -11.87 12.33
C ILE A 9 -2.78 -12.54 11.36
N LYS A 10 -2.36 -13.63 10.73
CA LYS A 10 -3.17 -14.38 9.78
C LYS A 10 -4.47 -14.89 10.43
N ALA A 11 -4.38 -15.44 11.63
CA ALA A 11 -5.54 -15.94 12.37
C ALA A 11 -6.54 -14.82 12.68
N ARG A 12 -6.05 -13.66 13.10
CA ARG A 12 -6.91 -12.49 13.41
C ARG A 12 -7.56 -11.92 12.15
N LEU A 13 -6.83 -11.87 11.04
CA LEU A 13 -7.40 -11.43 9.76
C LEU A 13 -8.47 -12.41 9.25
N LEU A 14 -8.25 -13.71 9.41
CA LEU A 14 -9.23 -14.72 9.04
C LEU A 14 -10.51 -14.60 9.86
N ALA A 15 -10.38 -14.41 11.16
CA ALA A 15 -11.53 -14.19 12.04
C ALA A 15 -12.32 -12.94 11.62
N GLY A 16 -11.65 -11.85 11.31
CA GLY A 16 -12.27 -10.63 10.82
C GLY A 16 -12.97 -10.82 9.47
N ALA A 17 -12.35 -11.55 8.55
CA ALA A 17 -12.95 -11.87 7.25
C ALA A 17 -14.22 -12.69 7.41
N ARG A 18 -14.21 -13.70 8.26
CA ARG A 18 -15.39 -14.52 8.56
C ARG A 18 -16.52 -13.70 9.20
N ALA A 19 -16.19 -12.84 10.15
CA ALA A 19 -17.16 -11.96 10.78
C ALA A 19 -17.80 -10.98 9.81
N ALA A 20 -17.06 -10.50 8.83
CA ALA A 20 -17.52 -9.56 7.81
C ALA A 20 -18.16 -10.25 6.58
N GLY A 21 -18.09 -11.57 6.47
CA GLY A 21 -18.53 -12.29 5.27
C GLY A 21 -17.70 -11.99 4.04
N GLU A 22 -16.42 -11.68 4.22
CA GLU A 22 -15.49 -11.33 3.15
C GLU A 22 -14.58 -12.50 2.80
N GLU A 23 -14.22 -12.63 1.53
CA GLU A 23 -13.21 -13.60 1.10
C GLU A 23 -11.85 -13.27 1.72
N PHE A 24 -11.16 -14.30 2.23
CA PHE A 24 -9.89 -14.12 2.93
C PHE A 24 -8.81 -13.51 2.05
N GLU A 25 -8.77 -13.86 0.76
CA GLU A 25 -7.82 -13.25 -0.18
C GLU A 25 -7.99 -11.74 -0.30
N ARG A 26 -9.21 -11.25 -0.30
CA ARG A 26 -9.50 -9.81 -0.28
C ARG A 26 -8.98 -9.14 0.97
N THR A 27 -9.23 -9.76 2.10
CA THR A 27 -8.75 -9.28 3.40
C THR A 27 -7.23 -9.21 3.42
N LEU A 28 -6.54 -10.23 2.91
CA LEU A 28 -5.08 -10.24 2.81
C LEU A 28 -4.55 -9.14 1.89
N THR A 29 -5.19 -8.93 0.73
CA THR A 29 -4.79 -7.88 -0.21
C THR A 29 -4.93 -6.49 0.40
N ARG A 30 -6.04 -6.23 1.08
CA ARG A 30 -6.26 -4.97 1.80
C ARG A 30 -5.25 -4.77 2.92
N PHE A 31 -4.95 -5.81 3.65
CA PHE A 31 -3.96 -5.76 4.73
C PHE A 31 -2.55 -5.43 4.19
N ALA A 32 -2.14 -6.09 3.11
CA ALA A 32 -0.86 -5.80 2.48
C ALA A 32 -0.78 -4.35 1.97
N ALA A 33 -1.87 -3.84 1.37
CA ALA A 33 -1.95 -2.45 0.92
C ALA A 33 -1.83 -1.47 2.09
N GLU A 34 -2.56 -1.69 3.17
CA GLU A 34 -2.49 -0.88 4.39
C GLU A 34 -1.08 -0.86 4.97
N ARG A 35 -0.43 -2.01 5.06
CA ARG A 35 0.91 -2.10 5.66
C ARG A 35 1.99 -1.52 4.74
N LEU A 36 1.77 -1.54 3.44
CA LEU A 36 2.62 -0.81 2.50
C LEU A 36 2.49 0.70 2.69
N LEU A 37 1.27 1.19 2.87
CA LEU A 37 1.01 2.60 3.16
C LEU A 37 1.63 3.04 4.50
N TYR A 38 1.63 2.16 5.50
CA TYR A 38 2.34 2.43 6.74
C TYR A 38 3.84 2.65 6.48
N ARG A 39 4.46 1.79 5.69
CA ARG A 39 5.88 1.93 5.34
C ARG A 39 6.15 3.18 4.52
N LEU A 40 5.27 3.52 3.60
CA LEU A 40 5.36 4.79 2.87
C LEU A 40 5.38 5.98 3.84
N GLY A 41 4.44 6.02 4.77
CA GLY A 41 4.33 7.09 5.75
C GLY A 41 5.51 7.15 6.73
N ALA A 42 6.16 6.03 7.00
CA ALA A 42 7.32 5.93 7.89
C ALA A 42 8.66 6.09 7.17
N SER A 43 8.66 6.15 5.83
CA SER A 43 9.87 6.29 5.01
C SER A 43 10.11 7.74 4.62
N PRO A 44 11.35 8.10 4.19
CA PRO A 44 11.62 9.40 3.59
C PRO A 44 10.82 9.67 2.31
N ALA A 45 10.35 8.62 1.63
CA ALA A 45 9.49 8.73 0.44
C ALA A 45 8.18 9.48 0.72
N ARG A 46 7.74 9.54 1.99
CA ARG A 46 6.57 10.32 2.41
C ARG A 46 6.58 11.76 1.89
N GLN A 47 7.75 12.38 1.83
CA GLN A 47 7.88 13.78 1.39
C GLN A 47 7.65 13.95 -0.12
N ARG A 48 7.74 12.86 -0.89
CA ARG A 48 7.64 12.88 -2.33
C ARG A 48 6.37 12.19 -2.85
N CYS A 49 5.50 11.75 -1.96
CA CYS A 49 4.32 10.97 -2.32
C CYS A 49 3.07 11.49 -1.65
N LEU A 50 2.00 11.55 -2.42
CA LEU A 50 0.66 11.84 -1.91
C LEU A 50 -0.25 10.66 -2.20
N LEU A 51 -1.06 10.27 -1.23
CA LEU A 51 -2.13 9.30 -1.47
C LEU A 51 -3.22 9.97 -2.30
N LYS A 52 -3.72 9.26 -3.32
CA LYS A 52 -4.75 9.79 -4.22
C LYS A 52 -5.78 8.75 -4.60
N GLY A 53 -6.76 9.17 -5.39
CA GLY A 53 -7.72 8.30 -6.04
C GLY A 53 -8.59 7.52 -5.08
N ALA A 54 -8.92 6.31 -5.47
CA ALA A 54 -9.81 5.44 -4.70
C ALA A 54 -9.25 5.06 -3.33
N SER A 55 -7.93 5.09 -3.14
CA SER A 55 -7.31 4.88 -1.83
C SER A 55 -7.72 5.92 -0.80
N LEU A 56 -7.97 7.17 -1.22
CA LEU A 56 -8.49 8.22 -0.34
C LEU A 56 -9.93 7.97 0.10
N LEU A 57 -10.73 7.34 -0.74
CA LEU A 57 -12.12 7.05 -0.41
C LEU A 57 -12.23 6.13 0.81
N THR A 58 -11.26 5.26 1.01
CA THR A 58 -11.20 4.39 2.21
C THR A 58 -11.08 5.20 3.50
N VAL A 59 -10.43 6.37 3.45
CA VAL A 59 -10.29 7.27 4.59
C VAL A 59 -11.59 8.00 4.92
N TRP A 60 -12.31 8.40 3.88
CA TRP A 60 -13.50 9.26 4.03
C TRP A 60 -14.81 8.48 4.11
N LEU A 61 -14.85 7.28 3.55
CA LEU A 61 -16.05 6.45 3.56
C LEU A 61 -15.93 5.34 4.58
N THR A 62 -16.94 5.22 5.41
CA THR A 62 -17.02 4.13 6.39
C THR A 62 -17.52 2.82 5.78
N ASP A 63 -17.76 2.80 4.45
CA ASP A 63 -18.26 1.63 3.75
C ASP A 63 -17.14 0.67 3.38
N PRO A 64 -17.07 -0.53 4.01
CA PRO A 64 -16.02 -1.51 3.72
C PRO A 64 -16.14 -2.16 2.34
N TYR A 65 -17.26 -1.97 1.63
CA TYR A 65 -17.51 -2.62 0.34
C TYR A 65 -16.74 -2.00 -0.82
N ARG A 66 -16.17 -0.81 -0.63
CA ARG A 66 -15.38 -0.10 -1.64
C ARG A 66 -13.89 -0.04 -1.33
N ALA A 67 -13.40 -0.89 -0.45
CA ALA A 67 -11.97 -0.96 -0.21
C ALA A 67 -11.24 -1.32 -1.51
N THR A 68 -10.42 -0.41 -1.96
CA THR A 68 -9.62 -0.61 -3.17
C THR A 68 -8.53 -1.63 -2.91
N ARG A 69 -8.30 -2.50 -3.88
CA ARG A 69 -7.21 -3.48 -3.83
C ARG A 69 -5.87 -2.84 -4.18
N ASP A 70 -5.92 -1.75 -4.93
CA ASP A 70 -4.76 -1.10 -5.52
C ASP A 70 -4.44 0.18 -4.74
N VAL A 71 -3.16 0.44 -4.60
CA VAL A 71 -2.67 1.66 -3.97
C VAL A 71 -2.39 2.68 -5.07
N ASP A 72 -3.03 3.85 -4.97
CA ASP A 72 -2.82 4.96 -5.88
C ASP A 72 -1.99 6.05 -5.22
N VAL A 73 -0.87 6.38 -5.80
CA VAL A 73 0.08 7.35 -5.27
C VAL A 73 0.46 8.37 -6.34
N LEU A 74 0.45 9.64 -5.97
CA LEU A 74 1.06 10.70 -6.77
C LEU A 74 2.47 10.91 -6.26
N ALA A 75 3.46 10.68 -7.11
CA ALA A 75 4.86 10.86 -6.80
C ALA A 75 5.45 12.07 -7.51
N PHE A 76 6.43 12.69 -6.88
CA PHE A 76 7.17 13.83 -7.44
C PHE A 76 8.62 13.41 -7.66
N GLY A 77 9.16 13.75 -8.82
CA GLY A 77 10.50 13.40 -9.20
C GLY A 77 10.54 12.57 -10.48
N PRO A 78 11.69 11.92 -10.75
CA PRO A 78 11.86 11.11 -11.96
C PRO A 78 10.81 9.98 -12.07
N ALA A 79 10.35 9.73 -13.29
CA ALA A 79 9.28 8.78 -13.60
C ALA A 79 9.76 7.51 -14.31
N ASP A 80 11.09 7.32 -14.45
CA ASP A 80 11.62 6.13 -15.10
C ASP A 80 11.51 4.88 -14.20
N ASP A 81 11.67 3.71 -14.80
CA ASP A 81 11.52 2.44 -14.08
C ASP A 81 12.53 2.30 -12.93
N ALA A 82 13.76 2.78 -13.11
CA ALA A 82 14.78 2.74 -12.07
C ALA A 82 14.39 3.61 -10.86
N ALA A 83 13.81 4.78 -11.10
CA ALA A 83 13.33 5.66 -10.04
C ALA A 83 12.16 5.04 -9.27
N VAL A 84 11.23 4.41 -9.97
CA VAL A 84 10.09 3.70 -9.36
C VAL A 84 10.57 2.53 -8.50
N ARG A 85 11.53 1.76 -9.00
CA ARG A 85 12.14 0.66 -8.22
C ARG A 85 12.83 1.15 -6.96
N ALA A 86 13.62 2.22 -7.08
CA ALA A 86 14.31 2.82 -5.94
C ALA A 86 13.32 3.34 -4.89
N LEU A 87 12.22 3.93 -5.33
CA LEU A 87 11.16 4.41 -4.45
C LEU A 87 10.51 3.27 -3.66
N LEU A 88 10.19 2.16 -4.33
CA LEU A 88 9.61 0.99 -3.68
C LEU A 88 10.63 0.26 -2.78
N ASP A 89 11.90 0.21 -3.15
CA ASP A 89 12.96 -0.31 -2.29
C ASP A 89 13.03 0.48 -0.97
N GLU A 90 12.95 1.79 -1.05
CA GLU A 90 12.94 2.68 0.11
C GLU A 90 11.71 2.44 1.00
N ILE A 91 10.53 2.33 0.40
CA ILE A 91 9.28 2.08 1.13
C ILE A 91 9.29 0.69 1.77
N CYS A 92 9.55 -0.34 1.00
CA CYS A 92 9.53 -1.72 1.48
C CYS A 92 10.68 -2.04 2.44
N GLY A 93 11.72 -1.24 2.44
CA GLY A 93 12.85 -1.35 3.35
C GLY A 93 12.55 -0.93 4.79
N VAL A 94 11.42 -0.26 5.04
CA VAL A 94 11.01 0.10 6.40
C VAL A 94 10.65 -1.15 7.18
N SER A 95 11.26 -1.32 8.34
CA SER A 95 11.00 -2.46 9.21
C SER A 95 9.71 -2.28 9.99
N CYS A 96 8.87 -3.31 9.99
CA CYS A 96 7.68 -3.39 10.84
C CYS A 96 7.45 -4.86 11.22
N PRO A 97 8.27 -5.42 12.15
CA PRO A 97 8.17 -6.84 12.50
C PRO A 97 6.81 -7.24 13.07
N GLU A 98 6.08 -6.29 13.65
CA GLU A 98 4.80 -6.53 14.31
C GLU A 98 3.68 -6.95 13.37
N ASP A 99 3.79 -6.62 12.08
CA ASP A 99 2.76 -6.97 11.10
C ASP A 99 2.99 -8.32 10.40
N GLY A 100 4.16 -8.89 10.57
CA GLY A 100 4.48 -10.20 10.01
C GLY A 100 4.65 -10.26 8.49
N LEU A 101 4.47 -9.14 7.78
CA LEU A 101 4.58 -9.09 6.32
C LEU A 101 6.02 -8.97 5.85
N ARG A 102 6.29 -9.63 4.73
CA ARG A 102 7.53 -9.48 3.98
C ARG A 102 7.19 -9.13 2.53
N PHE A 103 7.66 -7.98 2.08
CA PHE A 103 7.52 -7.58 0.68
C PHE A 103 8.70 -8.10 -0.14
N ASP A 104 8.41 -8.63 -1.32
CA ASP A 104 9.41 -9.18 -2.22
C ASP A 104 9.35 -8.47 -3.57
N LEU A 105 10.34 -7.64 -3.84
CA LEU A 105 10.46 -6.87 -5.06
C LEU A 105 11.26 -7.57 -6.17
N SER A 106 11.78 -8.77 -5.92
CA SER A 106 12.67 -9.47 -6.86
C SER A 106 12.01 -9.76 -8.20
N GLY A 107 10.72 -10.08 -8.19
CA GLY A 107 9.93 -10.33 -9.40
C GLY A 107 9.03 -9.17 -9.83
N MET A 108 9.31 -7.97 -9.35
CA MET A 108 8.46 -6.81 -9.63
C MET A 108 8.39 -6.49 -11.12
N ARG A 109 7.17 -6.27 -11.59
CA ARG A 109 6.89 -5.80 -12.95
C ARG A 109 6.50 -4.33 -12.92
N VAL A 110 7.00 -3.58 -13.89
CA VAL A 110 6.68 -2.16 -14.08
C VAL A 110 6.11 -2.00 -15.48
N GLU A 111 4.89 -1.43 -15.55
CA GLU A 111 4.18 -1.18 -16.80
C GLU A 111 3.84 0.30 -16.92
N VAL A 112 3.83 0.81 -18.14
CA VAL A 112 3.36 2.17 -18.40
C VAL A 112 1.84 2.18 -18.41
N ILE A 113 1.24 3.10 -17.65
CA ILE A 113 -0.20 3.39 -17.73
C ILE A 113 -0.36 4.62 -18.63
N ARG A 114 -1.10 4.45 -19.72
CA ARG A 114 -1.46 5.56 -20.62
C ARG A 114 -2.83 6.08 -20.21
N ALA A 115 -2.88 7.32 -19.70
CA ALA A 115 -4.14 8.02 -19.52
C ALA A 115 -4.49 8.79 -20.81
N GLU A 116 -5.78 8.95 -21.08
CA GLU A 116 -6.30 9.59 -22.30
C GLU A 116 -5.89 11.06 -22.45
N GLU A 117 -5.42 11.70 -21.39
CA GLU A 117 -5.07 13.13 -21.37
C GLU A 117 -3.56 13.43 -21.39
N GLY A 118 -2.74 12.50 -21.85
CA GLY A 118 -1.30 12.73 -21.97
C GLY A 118 -0.48 12.53 -20.69
N TYR A 119 -1.13 12.17 -19.59
CA TYR A 119 -0.44 11.81 -18.35
C TYR A 119 -0.08 10.34 -18.39
N SER A 120 1.20 10.05 -18.28
CA SER A 120 1.69 8.67 -18.14
C SER A 120 1.96 8.37 -16.67
N GLY A 121 1.44 7.23 -16.21
CA GLY A 121 1.76 6.67 -14.91
C GLY A 121 2.54 5.38 -15.04
N LYS A 122 2.90 4.81 -13.92
CA LYS A 122 3.57 3.51 -13.83
C LYS A 122 2.77 2.59 -12.91
N ARG A 123 2.44 1.41 -13.41
CA ARG A 123 1.84 0.35 -12.62
C ARG A 123 2.90 -0.63 -12.20
N THR A 124 2.97 -0.90 -10.90
CA THR A 124 3.89 -1.90 -10.38
C THR A 124 3.12 -3.05 -9.76
N ARG A 125 3.61 -4.28 -9.96
CA ARG A 125 3.08 -5.49 -9.34
C ARG A 125 4.22 -6.28 -8.74
N PHE A 126 4.05 -6.69 -7.49
CA PHE A 126 5.03 -7.48 -6.74
C PHE A 126 4.32 -8.32 -5.69
N LEU A 127 5.07 -9.11 -4.95
CA LEU A 127 4.52 -10.03 -3.97
C LEU A 127 4.79 -9.58 -2.55
N ALA A 128 3.86 -9.93 -1.66
CA ALA A 128 4.06 -9.91 -0.22
C ALA A 128 3.74 -11.30 0.34
N TYR A 129 4.36 -11.63 1.44
CA TYR A 129 4.16 -12.90 2.14
C TYR A 129 3.77 -12.65 3.58
N LEU A 130 2.72 -13.33 4.00
CA LEU A 130 2.32 -13.42 5.40
C LEU A 130 2.40 -14.90 5.80
N GLY A 131 3.54 -15.29 6.39
CA GLY A 131 3.86 -16.69 6.54
C GLY A 131 3.93 -17.39 5.18
N SER A 132 3.12 -18.43 4.98
CA SER A 132 2.99 -19.14 3.70
C SER A 132 2.02 -18.48 2.72
N ALA A 133 1.22 -17.51 3.17
CA ALA A 133 0.26 -16.84 2.31
C ALA A 133 0.97 -15.89 1.35
N ARG A 134 0.69 -16.05 0.07
CA ARG A 134 1.25 -15.25 -1.02
C ARG A 134 0.22 -14.22 -1.46
N ILE A 135 0.60 -12.95 -1.44
CA ILE A 135 -0.31 -11.84 -1.69
C ILE A 135 0.25 -11.02 -2.86
N GLN A 136 -0.58 -10.79 -3.87
CA GLN A 136 -0.22 -9.89 -4.96
C GLN A 136 -0.52 -8.45 -4.57
N VAL A 137 0.46 -7.57 -4.77
CA VAL A 137 0.35 -6.14 -4.44
C VAL A 137 0.47 -5.34 -5.74
N GLN A 138 -0.42 -4.37 -5.92
CA GLN A 138 -0.36 -3.43 -7.04
C GLN A 138 -0.30 -2.00 -6.53
N VAL A 139 0.65 -1.23 -7.06
CA VAL A 139 0.76 0.20 -6.79
C VAL A 139 0.79 0.95 -8.12
N ASP A 140 -0.11 1.89 -8.28
CA ASP A 140 -0.17 2.78 -9.43
C ASP A 140 0.40 4.14 -9.05
N PHE A 141 1.47 4.53 -9.73
CA PHE A 141 2.12 5.82 -9.56
C PHE A 141 1.71 6.78 -10.68
N GLY A 142 1.10 7.91 -10.29
CA GLY A 142 1.06 9.08 -11.14
C GLY A 142 2.26 9.96 -10.84
N PHE A 143 2.72 10.74 -11.82
CA PHE A 143 3.82 11.69 -11.63
C PHE A 143 3.32 13.09 -11.92
N GLY A 144 3.58 14.01 -11.00
CA GLY A 144 3.15 15.41 -11.10
C GLY A 144 4.31 16.36 -10.90
N ASP A 145 4.18 17.55 -11.50
CA ASP A 145 5.20 18.60 -11.43
C ASP A 145 4.96 19.57 -10.27
N ALA A 146 3.74 19.62 -9.72
CA ALA A 146 3.40 20.56 -8.68
C ALA A 146 2.30 20.03 -7.76
N ILE A 147 2.43 20.35 -6.50
CA ILE A 147 1.38 20.20 -5.51
C ILE A 147 0.43 21.39 -5.69
N GLY A 148 -0.76 21.14 -6.23
CA GLY A 148 -1.75 22.19 -6.51
C GLY A 148 -2.44 22.75 -5.26
N ALA A 149 -2.34 22.09 -4.12
CA ALA A 149 -2.85 22.54 -2.82
C ALA A 149 -1.89 22.06 -1.73
N ASN A 150 -1.96 22.68 -0.55
CA ASN A 150 -1.19 22.22 0.60
C ASN A 150 -1.63 20.80 0.96
N PRO A 151 -0.75 19.80 0.89
CA PRO A 151 -1.11 18.45 1.26
C PRO A 151 -1.44 18.38 2.75
N GLU A 152 -2.51 17.66 3.07
CA GLU A 152 -2.93 17.43 4.44
C GLU A 152 -2.37 16.11 4.95
N GLU A 153 -2.05 16.06 6.24
CA GLU A 153 -1.77 14.79 6.90
C GLU A 153 -3.07 14.04 7.16
N ILE A 154 -3.09 12.77 6.78
CA ILE A 154 -4.21 11.89 7.04
C ILE A 154 -3.76 10.65 7.79
N GLU A 155 -4.64 10.10 8.59
CA GLU A 155 -4.47 8.80 9.22
C GLU A 155 -5.34 7.78 8.48
N TYR A 156 -4.70 6.75 7.93
CA TYR A 156 -5.38 5.68 7.21
C TYR A 156 -5.89 4.65 8.22
N PRO A 157 -7.13 4.13 8.07
CA PRO A 157 -7.68 3.17 9.03
C PRO A 157 -6.91 1.86 9.06
N THR A 158 -6.72 1.32 10.26
CA THR A 158 -6.08 0.03 10.47
C THR A 158 -7.10 -1.09 10.58
N MET A 159 -6.80 -2.23 10.01
CA MET A 159 -7.62 -3.44 10.14
C MET A 159 -7.43 -4.10 11.49
N LEU A 160 -6.24 -4.02 12.06
CA LEU A 160 -5.89 -4.56 13.37
C LEU A 160 -5.46 -3.42 14.30
N LYS A 161 -6.20 -3.22 15.38
CA LYS A 161 -5.96 -2.12 16.33
C LYS A 161 -4.61 -2.17 17.02
N SER A 162 -3.98 -3.35 17.09
CA SER A 162 -2.65 -3.53 17.69
C SER A 162 -1.52 -2.97 16.85
N LEU A 163 -1.77 -2.66 15.56
CA LEU A 163 -0.77 -2.13 14.65
C LEU A 163 -0.87 -0.61 14.52
N PRO A 164 0.25 0.08 14.38
CA PRO A 164 0.22 1.54 14.18
C PRO A 164 -0.43 1.89 12.84
N PRO A 165 -1.29 2.93 12.81
CA PRO A 165 -1.93 3.35 11.58
C PRO A 165 -0.93 4.01 10.62
N PRO A 166 -1.14 3.86 9.30
CA PRO A 166 -0.41 4.66 8.33
C PRO A 166 -0.71 6.15 8.50
N ARG A 167 0.31 6.98 8.49
CA ARG A 167 0.19 8.45 8.50
C ARG A 167 0.81 8.98 7.22
N LEU A 168 -0.03 9.55 6.39
CA LEU A 168 0.29 9.88 5.01
C LEU A 168 -0.03 11.34 4.71
N ARG A 169 0.45 11.77 3.56
CA ARG A 169 0.06 13.04 2.97
C ARG A 169 -0.90 12.76 1.81
N ALA A 170 -1.90 13.59 1.69
CA ALA A 170 -2.91 13.50 0.64
C ALA A 170 -3.20 14.85 0.00
#